data_d530a4dccc2fd9c061e44b8160c4f6bb
#
_entry.id   d530a4dccc2fd9c061e44b8160c4f6bb
#
_cell.length_a   1.000
_cell.length_b   1.000
_cell.length_c   1.000
_cell.angle_alpha   90.00
_cell.angle_beta   90.00
_cell.angle_gamma   90.00
#
_symmetry.space_group_name_H-M   'P 1'
#
loop_
_entity.id
_entity.type
_entity.pdbx_description
1 polymer ?
#
loop_
_entity_poly.entity_id
_entity_poly.type
_entity_poly.pdbx_seq_one_letter_code
_entity_poly.pdbx_strand_id
1 'polypeptide(L)'
;GGFFVYDGTVKSLPCLVEDFVFTNKGDNLGINYTQGEEVYAGLNHLYEEIMWFYVKNGGTQVDRVVTYNYQENTWTTGSLSRTSWADATLYDNPYATEFNATGLPNFPVVQGVTVVNGSTTYYAHEVGNNQVDSTGAKTAIPAFIQSGDFDLAVDGDGQVFMSMRRFVPDFKLLQGN
;
A
#
# COMPACT_ATOMS: atom_id res chain seq x y z
N GLY A 1 8.80 -12.05 -10.17
CA GLY A 1 7.40 -11.71 -10.01
C GLY A 1 7.02 -10.57 -10.93
N GLY A 2 5.74 -10.29 -11.07
CA GLY A 2 5.26 -9.20 -11.90
C GLY A 2 3.74 -9.12 -11.86
N PHE A 3 3.22 -8.05 -12.42
CA PHE A 3 1.78 -7.85 -12.58
C PHE A 3 1.36 -8.16 -14.02
N PHE A 4 0.16 -8.71 -14.17
CA PHE A 4 -0.33 -9.14 -15.45
C PHE A 4 -1.80 -8.76 -15.63
N VAL A 5 -2.17 -8.46 -16.87
CA VAL A 5 -3.56 -8.28 -17.29
C VAL A 5 -3.98 -9.51 -18.09
N TYR A 6 -5.19 -9.97 -17.88
CA TYR A 6 -5.81 -11.02 -18.68
C TYR A 6 -7.08 -10.50 -19.37
N ASP A 7 -7.02 -10.46 -20.68
CA ASP A 7 -8.14 -10.07 -21.55
C ASP A 7 -8.47 -11.16 -22.60
N GLY A 8 -8.22 -12.42 -22.24
CA GLY A 8 -8.19 -13.57 -23.15
C GLY A 8 -6.77 -14.03 -23.46
N THR A 9 -5.80 -13.14 -23.27
CA THR A 9 -4.37 -13.44 -23.31
C THR A 9 -3.68 -12.80 -22.10
N VAL A 10 -2.62 -13.43 -21.60
CA VAL A 10 -1.82 -12.87 -20.51
C VAL A 10 -0.84 -11.85 -21.08
N LYS A 11 -0.90 -10.62 -20.61
CA LYS A 11 0.01 -9.53 -20.96
C LYS A 11 0.68 -8.99 -19.70
N SER A 12 1.95 -8.66 -19.77
CA SER A 12 2.63 -7.97 -18.68
C SER A 12 2.01 -6.59 -18.48
N LEU A 13 1.72 -6.24 -17.23
CA LEU A 13 1.32 -4.90 -16.83
C LEU A 13 2.58 -4.18 -16.32
N PRO A 14 3.11 -3.19 -17.06
CA PRO A 14 4.30 -2.47 -16.62
C PRO A 14 4.09 -1.84 -15.25
N CYS A 15 5.04 -2.07 -14.34
CA CYS A 15 4.95 -1.60 -12.97
C CYS A 15 6.24 -0.89 -12.57
N LEU A 16 6.16 0.39 -12.25
CA LEU A 16 7.32 1.19 -11.84
C LEU A 16 7.86 0.79 -10.46
N VAL A 17 7.06 0.11 -9.66
CA VAL A 17 7.43 -0.34 -8.32
C VAL A 17 7.64 -1.86 -8.25
N GLU A 18 7.79 -2.52 -9.39
CA GLU A 18 7.94 -3.98 -9.47
C GLU A 18 9.12 -4.49 -8.65
N ASP A 19 10.26 -3.85 -8.80
CA ASP A 19 11.47 -4.19 -8.06
C ASP A 19 11.30 -4.01 -6.55
N PHE A 20 10.60 -2.97 -6.12
CA PHE A 20 10.31 -2.73 -4.72
C PHE A 20 9.42 -3.83 -4.11
N VAL A 21 8.43 -4.31 -4.88
CA VAL A 21 7.50 -5.33 -4.40
C VAL A 21 8.11 -6.73 -4.45
N PHE A 22 8.80 -7.08 -5.54
CA PHE A 22 9.24 -8.46 -5.79
C PHE A 22 10.71 -8.74 -5.48
N THR A 23 11.50 -7.70 -5.19
CA THR A 23 12.89 -7.88 -4.78
C THR A 23 13.18 -7.22 -3.43
N ASN A 24 13.89 -7.93 -2.57
CA ASN A 24 14.27 -7.39 -1.26
C ASN A 24 15.62 -6.65 -1.37
N LYS A 25 15.62 -5.48 -1.99
CA LYS A 25 16.84 -4.67 -2.18
C LYS A 25 17.22 -3.89 -0.90
N GLY A 26 17.42 -4.60 0.22
CA GLY A 26 18.06 -4.06 1.42
C GLY A 26 17.13 -3.44 2.47
N ASP A 27 15.91 -3.07 2.14
CA ASP A 27 14.95 -2.48 3.06
C ASP A 27 13.94 -3.50 3.65
N ASN A 28 13.94 -4.73 3.12
CA ASN A 28 13.04 -5.82 3.49
C ASN A 28 11.54 -5.48 3.37
N LEU A 29 11.17 -4.56 2.50
CA LEU A 29 9.78 -4.15 2.28
C LEU A 29 9.09 -4.93 1.16
N GLY A 30 9.83 -5.75 0.41
CA GLY A 30 9.28 -6.63 -0.62
C GLY A 30 8.48 -7.79 -0.02
N ILE A 31 7.77 -8.51 -0.88
CA ILE A 31 6.87 -9.60 -0.52
C ILE A 31 7.60 -10.75 0.21
N ASN A 32 6.97 -11.25 1.27
CA ASN A 32 7.37 -12.48 1.91
C ASN A 32 6.76 -13.68 1.17
N TYR A 33 7.56 -14.34 0.34
CA TYR A 33 7.08 -15.48 -0.43
C TYR A 33 6.66 -16.70 0.41
N THR A 34 7.12 -16.78 1.66
CA THR A 34 6.67 -17.85 2.57
C THR A 34 5.28 -17.62 3.13
N GLN A 35 4.76 -16.39 2.98
CA GLN A 35 3.42 -15.96 3.38
C GLN A 35 2.56 -15.59 2.15
N GLY A 36 2.82 -16.21 1.02
CA GLY A 36 2.11 -15.93 -0.23
C GLY A 36 0.60 -16.19 -0.17
N GLU A 37 0.16 -17.05 0.72
CA GLU A 37 -1.27 -17.35 0.94
C GLU A 37 -2.03 -16.17 1.59
N GLU A 38 -1.32 -15.27 2.26
CA GLU A 38 -1.90 -14.06 2.86
C GLU A 38 -2.07 -12.90 1.85
N VAL A 39 -1.60 -13.08 0.61
CA VAL A 39 -1.74 -12.05 -0.43
C VAL A 39 -3.15 -12.06 -0.95
N TYR A 40 -3.78 -10.90 -0.92
CA TYR A 40 -5.12 -10.74 -1.50
C TYR A 40 -5.26 -9.37 -2.19
N ALA A 41 -6.27 -9.25 -3.04
CA ALA A 41 -6.56 -8.02 -3.75
C ALA A 41 -7.87 -7.39 -3.27
N GLY A 42 -7.92 -6.07 -3.32
CA GLY A 42 -9.11 -5.27 -3.10
C GLY A 42 -9.30 -4.25 -4.22
N LEU A 43 -10.55 -3.84 -4.43
CA LEU A 43 -10.91 -2.74 -5.31
C LEU A 43 -11.25 -1.52 -4.49
N ASN A 44 -10.91 -0.36 -5.01
CA ASN A 44 -11.39 0.93 -4.55
C ASN A 44 -11.91 1.70 -5.75
N HIS A 45 -13.15 1.41 -6.15
CA HIS A 45 -13.72 1.98 -7.37
C HIS A 45 -13.98 3.48 -7.28
N LEU A 46 -14.03 4.06 -6.07
CA LEU A 46 -14.14 5.52 -5.90
C LEU A 46 -12.94 6.28 -6.46
N TYR A 47 -11.80 5.61 -6.55
CA TYR A 47 -10.54 6.18 -7.03
C TYR A 47 -9.93 5.39 -8.18
N GLU A 48 -10.69 4.47 -8.80
CA GLU A 48 -10.23 3.62 -9.89
C GLU A 48 -8.95 2.85 -9.57
N GLU A 49 -8.88 2.29 -8.38
CA GLU A 49 -7.71 1.61 -7.86
C GLU A 49 -7.91 0.11 -7.69
N ILE A 50 -6.85 -0.64 -7.99
CA ILE A 50 -6.69 -2.04 -7.59
C ILE A 50 -5.55 -2.09 -6.58
N MET A 51 -5.82 -2.69 -5.44
CA MET A 51 -4.85 -2.82 -4.35
C MET A 51 -4.49 -4.28 -4.15
N TRP A 52 -3.20 -4.56 -3.95
CA TRP A 52 -2.72 -5.87 -3.49
C TRP A 52 -2.08 -5.70 -2.12
N PHE A 53 -2.65 -6.39 -1.17
CA PHE A 53 -2.18 -6.44 0.19
C PHE A 53 -1.24 -7.63 0.36
N TYR A 54 -0.12 -7.42 1.03
CA TYR A 54 0.89 -8.46 1.21
C TYR A 54 1.65 -8.31 2.52
N VAL A 55 2.33 -9.37 2.91
CA VAL A 55 3.22 -9.43 4.06
C VAL A 55 4.62 -9.04 3.60
N LYS A 56 5.26 -8.08 4.25
CA LYS A 56 6.66 -7.76 3.94
C LYS A 56 7.60 -8.89 4.32
N ASN A 57 8.78 -8.90 3.73
CA ASN A 57 9.80 -9.90 4.02
C ASN A 57 10.14 -9.95 5.53
N GLY A 58 10.15 -11.18 6.08
CA GLY A 58 10.33 -11.43 7.52
C GLY A 58 9.12 -11.13 8.38
N GLY A 59 8.01 -10.61 7.83
CA GLY A 59 6.74 -10.43 8.52
C GLY A 59 5.89 -11.70 8.52
N THR A 60 4.84 -11.69 9.33
CA THR A 60 3.85 -12.78 9.45
C THR A 60 2.41 -12.29 9.32
N GLN A 61 2.20 -10.98 9.15
CA GLN A 61 0.90 -10.35 9.01
C GLN A 61 0.93 -9.35 7.87
N VAL A 62 -0.18 -9.19 7.18
CA VAL A 62 -0.34 -8.19 6.14
C VAL A 62 -0.07 -6.80 6.70
N ASP A 63 0.91 -6.12 6.15
CA ASP A 63 1.34 -4.79 6.60
C ASP A 63 1.71 -3.84 5.45
N ARG A 64 1.61 -4.33 4.21
CA ARG A 64 1.97 -3.57 3.01
C ARG A 64 0.86 -3.62 1.98
N VAL A 65 0.82 -2.59 1.17
CA VAL A 65 -0.07 -2.50 0.01
C VAL A 65 0.69 -1.94 -1.18
N VAL A 66 0.40 -2.46 -2.35
CA VAL A 66 0.72 -1.85 -3.63
C VAL A 66 -0.59 -1.55 -4.34
N THR A 67 -0.70 -0.35 -4.89
CA THR A 67 -1.92 0.15 -5.52
C THR A 67 -1.64 0.56 -6.96
N TYR A 68 -2.52 0.18 -7.84
CA TYR A 68 -2.52 0.57 -9.24
C TYR A 68 -3.79 1.36 -9.57
N ASN A 69 -3.64 2.61 -9.94
CA ASN A 69 -4.73 3.37 -10.54
C ASN A 69 -4.80 3.04 -12.03
N TYR A 70 -5.89 2.37 -12.43
CA TYR A 70 -6.02 1.86 -13.80
C TYR A 70 -6.47 2.93 -14.80
N GLN A 71 -6.97 4.07 -14.33
CA GLN A 71 -7.35 5.19 -15.19
C GLN A 71 -6.14 6.08 -15.50
N GLU A 72 -5.36 6.39 -14.49
CA GLU A 72 -4.17 7.25 -14.61
C GLU A 72 -2.90 6.46 -14.95
N ASN A 73 -2.96 5.13 -14.88
CA ASN A 73 -1.83 4.23 -15.08
C ASN A 73 -0.65 4.54 -14.14
N THR A 74 -0.97 4.79 -12.88
CA THR A 74 0.01 5.12 -11.84
C THR A 74 0.09 4.04 -10.77
N TRP A 75 1.27 3.92 -10.15
CA TRP A 75 1.54 2.95 -9.10
C TRP A 75 1.96 3.63 -7.82
N THR A 76 1.47 3.13 -6.70
CA THR A 76 1.88 3.58 -5.37
C THR A 76 2.13 2.38 -4.45
N THR A 77 2.94 2.58 -3.44
CA THR A 77 3.18 1.59 -2.37
C THR A 77 2.96 2.24 -1.03
N GLY A 78 2.52 1.46 -0.06
CA GLY A 78 2.26 1.98 1.27
C GLY A 78 2.40 0.94 2.37
N SER A 79 2.39 1.44 3.59
CA SER A 79 2.21 0.62 4.79
C SER A 79 0.74 0.70 5.16
N LEU A 80 0.03 -0.41 5.05
CA LEU A 80 -1.38 -0.49 5.36
C LEU A 80 -1.72 -1.90 5.84
N SER A 81 -1.87 -2.04 7.15
CA SER A 81 -2.18 -3.32 7.79
C SER A 81 -3.67 -3.57 7.71
N ARG A 82 -4.11 -4.20 6.66
CA ARG A 82 -5.50 -4.62 6.50
C ARG A 82 -5.56 -6.11 6.24
N THR A 83 -6.38 -6.81 6.99
CA THR A 83 -6.58 -8.25 6.88
C THR A 83 -7.77 -8.60 6.00
N SER A 84 -8.64 -7.64 5.74
CA SER A 84 -9.70 -7.74 4.74
C SER A 84 -10.06 -6.36 4.20
N TRP A 85 -10.64 -6.35 3.01
CA TRP A 85 -11.10 -5.15 2.35
C TRP A 85 -12.45 -5.38 1.70
N ALA A 86 -13.37 -4.46 1.90
CA ALA A 86 -14.65 -4.40 1.20
C ALA A 86 -14.79 -3.03 0.54
N ASP A 87 -15.00 -3.04 -0.77
CA ASP A 87 -15.19 -1.84 -1.56
C ASP A 87 -16.52 -1.13 -1.20
N ALA A 88 -16.62 0.14 -1.55
CA ALA A 88 -17.80 0.97 -1.40
C ALA A 88 -18.93 0.54 -2.35
N THR A 89 -19.59 -0.56 -2.05
CA THR A 89 -20.72 -1.08 -2.86
C THR A 89 -22.05 -0.96 -2.13
N LEU A 90 -22.08 -1.41 -0.89
CA LEU A 90 -23.26 -1.33 -0.02
C LEU A 90 -23.23 -0.09 0.88
N TYR A 91 -22.04 0.39 1.17
CA TYR A 91 -21.76 1.56 2.00
C TYR A 91 -21.13 2.65 1.16
N ASP A 92 -21.24 3.90 1.60
CA ASP A 92 -20.67 5.06 0.90
C ASP A 92 -19.13 5.06 0.86
N ASN A 93 -18.52 4.34 1.79
CA ASN A 93 -17.06 4.25 1.91
C ASN A 93 -16.60 2.80 1.94
N PRO A 94 -15.36 2.50 1.50
CA PRO A 94 -14.76 1.19 1.71
C PRO A 94 -14.56 0.90 3.19
N TYR A 95 -14.69 -0.37 3.56
CA TYR A 95 -14.45 -0.85 4.92
C TYR A 95 -13.35 -1.89 4.94
N ALA A 96 -12.55 -1.84 5.98
CA ALA A 96 -11.47 -2.79 6.18
C ALA A 96 -11.35 -3.21 7.64
N THR A 97 -10.66 -4.33 7.85
CA THR A 97 -10.32 -4.82 9.18
C THR A 97 -8.82 -4.94 9.35
N GLU A 98 -8.37 -4.75 10.56
CA GLU A 98 -7.00 -5.02 10.98
C GLU A 98 -7.03 -5.88 12.24
N PHE A 99 -6.19 -6.89 12.28
CA PHE A 99 -5.99 -7.71 13.46
C PHE A 99 -4.69 -7.33 14.17
N ASN A 100 -4.82 -6.87 15.41
CA ASN A 100 -3.71 -6.59 16.29
C ASN A 100 -3.57 -7.70 17.33
N ALA A 101 -2.66 -8.64 17.08
CA ALA A 101 -2.27 -9.63 18.07
C ALA A 101 -1.26 -9.01 19.03
N THR A 102 -1.71 -8.60 20.20
CA THR A 102 -0.78 -8.27 21.29
C THR A 102 -0.42 -9.55 22.02
N GLY A 103 0.64 -10.20 21.62
CA GLY A 103 1.36 -11.19 22.42
C GLY A 103 0.92 -12.64 22.32
N LEU A 104 0.07 -13.08 21.39
CA LEU A 104 -0.16 -14.49 21.15
C LEU A 104 -0.23 -14.87 19.68
N PRO A 105 0.29 -16.06 19.35
CA PRO A 105 0.24 -16.60 18.00
C PRO A 105 -1.14 -17.14 17.65
N ASN A 106 -1.58 -16.87 16.42
CA ASN A 106 -2.45 -17.72 15.62
C ASN A 106 -3.89 -17.97 16.12
N PHE A 107 -4.67 -16.92 16.26
CA PHE A 107 -6.11 -17.10 16.18
C PHE A 107 -6.65 -16.51 14.88
N PRO A 108 -7.51 -17.25 14.14
CA PRO A 108 -8.14 -16.71 12.96
C PRO A 108 -8.98 -15.49 13.37
N VAL A 109 -8.81 -14.40 12.64
CA VAL A 109 -9.59 -13.21 12.83
C VAL A 109 -11.00 -13.50 12.37
N VAL A 110 -11.90 -13.62 13.31
CA VAL A 110 -13.32 -13.56 13.03
C VAL A 110 -13.77 -12.12 13.22
N GLN A 111 -14.30 -11.55 12.17
CA GLN A 111 -14.81 -10.18 12.16
C GLN A 111 -15.74 -9.94 13.35
N GLY A 112 -15.46 -8.91 14.16
CA GLY A 112 -16.32 -8.49 15.27
C GLY A 112 -16.13 -9.25 16.58
N VAL A 113 -15.15 -10.12 16.70
CA VAL A 113 -14.87 -10.82 17.95
C VAL A 113 -13.61 -10.26 18.60
N THR A 114 -13.75 -9.72 19.80
CA THR A 114 -12.61 -9.46 20.68
C THR A 114 -12.09 -10.80 21.19
N VAL A 115 -10.90 -11.17 20.79
CA VAL A 115 -10.23 -12.37 21.34
C VAL A 115 -9.47 -11.96 22.58
N VAL A 116 -9.36 -12.84 23.56
CA VAL A 116 -8.75 -12.55 24.87
C VAL A 116 -7.33 -11.98 24.78
N ASN A 117 -6.67 -12.16 23.63
CA ASN A 117 -5.29 -11.71 23.39
C ASN A 117 -5.07 -11.02 22.05
N GLY A 118 -6.13 -10.56 21.42
CA GLY A 118 -6.08 -9.78 20.19
C GLY A 118 -7.37 -9.02 19.99
N SER A 119 -7.33 -7.98 19.18
CA SER A 119 -8.50 -7.18 18.84
C SER A 119 -8.58 -7.00 17.33
N THR A 120 -9.81 -7.01 16.83
CA THR A 120 -10.08 -6.60 15.45
C THR A 120 -10.47 -5.13 15.47
N THR A 121 -9.76 -4.33 14.71
CA THR A 121 -10.11 -2.93 14.48
C THR A 121 -10.79 -2.81 13.12
N TYR A 122 -11.86 -2.04 13.07
CA TYR A 122 -12.61 -1.76 11.85
C TYR A 122 -12.32 -0.35 11.39
N TYR A 123 -12.12 -0.20 10.10
CA TYR A 123 -11.84 1.08 9.47
C TYR A 123 -12.87 1.39 8.40
N ALA A 124 -13.40 2.62 8.40
CA ALA A 124 -14.03 3.22 7.25
C ALA A 124 -13.01 4.11 6.55
N HIS A 125 -12.82 3.93 5.26
CA HIS A 125 -11.86 4.71 4.48
C HIS A 125 -12.56 5.89 3.83
N GLU A 126 -12.41 7.04 4.44
CA GLU A 126 -12.97 8.32 3.98
C GLU A 126 -11.88 9.21 3.40
N VAL A 127 -12.30 10.22 2.64
CA VAL A 127 -11.38 11.25 2.15
C VAL A 127 -10.88 12.09 3.32
N GLY A 128 -9.58 12.21 3.46
CA GLY A 128 -8.99 13.03 4.51
C GLY A 128 -7.50 12.72 4.73
N ASN A 129 -6.88 13.52 5.58
CA ASN A 129 -5.45 13.45 5.84
C ASN A 129 -5.12 12.86 7.21
N ASN A 130 -6.13 12.48 7.98
CA ASN A 130 -5.95 12.00 9.34
C ASN A 130 -6.62 10.65 9.54
N GLN A 131 -5.97 9.81 10.30
CA GLN A 131 -6.60 8.66 10.92
C GLN A 131 -7.32 9.14 12.19
N VAL A 132 -8.59 8.80 12.32
CA VAL A 132 -9.43 9.17 13.48
C VAL A 132 -9.78 7.91 14.23
N ASP A 133 -9.54 7.87 15.52
CA ASP A 133 -9.92 6.74 16.38
C ASP A 133 -11.39 6.85 16.86
N SER A 134 -11.84 5.84 17.60
CA SER A 134 -13.21 5.78 18.14
C SER A 134 -13.54 6.89 19.14
N THR A 135 -12.53 7.60 19.67
CA THR A 135 -12.69 8.75 20.58
C THR A 135 -12.74 10.08 19.83
N GLY A 136 -12.50 10.07 18.53
CA GLY A 136 -12.38 11.26 17.71
C GLY A 136 -10.97 11.87 17.72
N ALA A 137 -10.00 11.24 18.37
CA ALA A 137 -8.62 11.70 18.34
C ALA A 137 -8.03 11.48 16.92
N LYS A 138 -7.28 12.46 16.45
CA LYS A 138 -6.74 12.50 15.10
C LYS A 138 -5.25 12.26 15.11
N THR A 139 -4.79 11.37 14.25
CA THR A 139 -3.37 11.14 13.97
C THR A 139 -3.12 11.39 12.50
N ALA A 140 -2.08 12.15 12.18
CA ALA A 140 -1.72 12.42 10.79
C ALA A 140 -1.36 11.11 10.06
N ILE A 141 -1.84 10.95 8.84
CA ILE A 141 -1.43 9.86 7.97
C ILE A 141 -0.07 10.22 7.40
N PRO A 142 0.99 9.42 7.62
CA PRO A 142 2.29 9.67 7.02
C PRO A 142 2.19 9.47 5.51
N ALA A 143 2.36 10.55 4.76
CA ALA A 143 2.35 10.52 3.31
C ALA A 143 3.66 11.08 2.78
N PHE A 144 4.17 10.47 1.73
CA PHE A 144 5.37 10.94 1.06
C PHE A 144 5.25 10.78 -0.45
N ILE A 145 6.00 11.56 -1.17
CA ILE A 145 6.21 11.40 -2.61
C ILE A 145 7.71 11.23 -2.85
N GLN A 146 8.06 10.22 -3.62
CA GLN A 146 9.43 9.92 -3.97
C GLN A 146 9.52 9.75 -5.49
N SER A 147 10.42 10.50 -6.13
CA SER A 147 10.74 10.25 -7.54
C SER A 147 11.54 8.95 -7.67
N GLY A 148 11.41 8.28 -8.80
CA GLY A 148 12.40 7.28 -9.20
C GLY A 148 13.78 7.92 -9.35
N ASP A 149 14.81 7.09 -9.38
CA ASP A 149 16.16 7.52 -9.75
C ASP A 149 16.12 8.08 -11.17
N PHE A 150 16.74 9.22 -11.38
CA PHE A 150 16.82 9.82 -12.70
C PHE A 150 18.29 10.11 -13.06
N ASP A 151 18.63 9.78 -14.29
CA ASP A 151 19.92 10.05 -14.88
C ASP A 151 19.76 11.06 -16.04
N LEU A 152 20.70 11.98 -16.15
CA LEU A 152 20.74 12.94 -17.26
C LEU A 152 21.58 12.44 -18.43
N ALA A 153 22.16 11.25 -18.35
CA ALA A 153 22.91 10.65 -19.43
C ALA A 153 21.96 10.24 -20.56
N VAL A 154 22.12 10.80 -21.72
CA VAL A 154 21.29 10.56 -22.91
C VAL A 154 21.38 9.12 -23.42
N ASP A 155 22.47 8.41 -23.11
CA ASP A 155 22.77 7.06 -23.60
C ASP A 155 23.05 6.03 -22.48
N GLY A 156 22.73 6.33 -21.24
CA GLY A 156 22.91 5.38 -20.13
C GLY A 156 24.37 5.16 -19.69
N ASP A 157 25.31 5.96 -20.15
CA ASP A 157 26.74 5.85 -19.83
C ASP A 157 27.12 6.29 -18.40
N GLY A 158 26.14 6.58 -17.54
CA GLY A 158 26.25 6.59 -16.08
C GLY A 158 27.31 7.47 -15.42
N GLN A 159 27.92 8.42 -16.14
CA GLN A 159 29.05 9.22 -15.62
C GLN A 159 28.80 10.73 -15.62
N VAL A 160 27.56 11.14 -15.53
CA VAL A 160 27.23 12.58 -15.47
C VAL A 160 27.00 12.99 -14.01
N PHE A 161 27.84 13.91 -13.51
CA PHE A 161 27.61 14.52 -12.21
C PHE A 161 26.56 15.63 -12.32
N MET A 162 25.45 15.46 -11.63
CA MET A 162 24.45 16.49 -11.48
C MET A 162 24.68 17.31 -10.21
N SER A 163 24.75 18.63 -10.32
CA SER A 163 24.74 19.53 -9.17
C SER A 163 23.42 20.30 -9.13
N MET A 164 22.52 19.88 -8.25
CA MET A 164 21.26 20.58 -8.01
C MET A 164 21.50 21.74 -7.04
N ARG A 165 21.36 22.99 -7.52
CA ARG A 165 21.54 24.20 -6.68
C ARG A 165 20.25 24.66 -6.03
N ARG A 166 19.10 24.27 -6.60
CA ARG A 166 17.79 24.71 -6.11
C ARG A 166 16.73 23.69 -6.49
N PHE A 167 15.89 23.37 -5.53
CA PHE A 167 14.64 22.65 -5.72
C PHE A 167 13.49 23.56 -5.29
N VAL A 168 12.51 23.78 -6.13
CA VAL A 168 11.32 24.57 -5.83
C VAL A 168 10.12 23.67 -5.97
N PRO A 169 9.63 23.09 -4.86
CA PRO A 169 8.43 22.28 -4.89
C PRO A 169 7.21 23.19 -5.11
N ASP A 170 6.33 22.80 -6.02
CA ASP A 170 5.05 23.47 -6.26
C ASP A 170 3.93 22.53 -5.81
N PHE A 171 3.63 22.55 -4.52
CA PHE A 171 2.48 21.81 -4.00
C PHE A 171 1.66 22.69 -3.05
N LYS A 172 0.37 22.43 -3.06
CA LYS A 172 -0.60 23.07 -2.20
C LYS A 172 -0.87 22.18 -0.99
N LEU A 173 -0.53 22.67 0.20
CA LEU A 173 -0.96 22.03 1.43
C LEU A 173 -2.47 22.30 1.63
N LEU A 174 -3.28 21.24 1.56
CA LEU A 174 -4.73 21.33 1.74
C LEU A 174 -5.13 21.18 3.21
N GLN A 175 -4.48 20.27 3.91
CA GLN A 175 -4.61 20.03 5.35
C GLN A 175 -3.33 19.41 5.88
N GLY A 176 -3.08 19.54 7.17
CA GLY A 176 -1.95 18.94 7.87
C GLY A 176 -1.33 19.92 8.86
N ASN A 177 -0.57 19.38 9.80
CA ASN A 177 0.24 20.16 10.76
C ASN A 177 1.61 20.43 10.17
#